data_b45510fbd50eb0548ec41a9f15dfe2b2
#
_entry.id   b45510fbd50eb0548ec41a9f15dfe2b2
#
_cell.length_a   1.000
_cell.length_b   1.000
_cell.length_c   1.000
_cell.angle_alpha   90.00
_cell.angle_beta   90.00
_cell.angle_gamma   90.00
#
_symmetry.space_group_name_H-M   'P 1'
#
loop_
_entity.id
_entity.type
_entity.pdbx_description
1 polymer ?
#
loop_
_entity_poly.entity_id
_entity_poly.type
_entity_poly.pdbx_seq_one_letter_code
_entity_poly.pdbx_strand_id
1 'polypeptide(L)'
;MPFDFLRRRKDAPVVIDESTGRPVGRGVPFDGLTEEWRIVGEMHIAGRLSDALNRREAVTISDVRWAPVDGSDELSEASGLKAIDPYDLILVMAGAATLPPLTDAERTAYKVHKIPYDVALEVPPFRVIGTVYLHPGSEPERLLDRATEMFVPVVGATAYLGDQQLGEEMDAIMVNRFYLRGLAQIDRRTGERAEPLPGAPLGGISWQDRSR
;
A
#
# COMPACT_ATOMS: atom_id res chain seq x y z
N MET A 1 22.59 -1.24 8.79
CA MET A 1 22.27 -2.60 9.27
C MET A 1 20.93 -2.59 9.92
N PRO A 2 19.85 -2.80 9.21
CA PRO A 2 18.65 -2.52 9.97
C PRO A 2 17.41 -3.31 9.65
N PHE A 3 17.38 -4.52 9.25
CA PHE A 3 16.11 -5.20 8.98
C PHE A 3 16.02 -6.65 9.50
N ASP A 4 16.75 -6.98 10.58
CA ASP A 4 16.67 -8.31 11.20
C ASP A 4 15.39 -8.53 12.03
N PHE A 5 14.57 -7.49 12.21
CA PHE A 5 13.34 -7.55 13.00
C PHE A 5 12.19 -8.30 12.29
N LEU A 6 12.21 -8.38 10.97
CA LEU A 6 11.14 -9.02 10.18
C LEU A 6 11.27 -10.55 10.05
N ARG A 7 12.36 -11.17 10.53
CA ARG A 7 12.62 -12.62 10.33
C ARG A 7 12.07 -13.56 11.40
N ARG A 8 11.43 -13.10 12.46
CA ARG A 8 10.90 -13.99 13.51
C ARG A 8 9.49 -13.61 13.92
N ARG A 9 8.49 -14.18 13.29
CA ARG A 9 7.26 -14.69 13.91
C ARG A 9 6.44 -15.46 12.87
N LYS A 10 6.66 -16.77 12.79
CA LYS A 10 5.61 -17.73 12.42
C LYS A 10 4.66 -17.77 13.62
N ASP A 11 3.37 -17.62 13.32
CA ASP A 11 2.25 -17.82 14.24
C ASP A 11 2.17 -16.81 15.40
N ALA A 12 1.74 -15.57 15.08
CA ALA A 12 1.21 -14.70 16.13
C ALA A 12 -0.12 -15.29 16.65
N PRO A 13 -0.28 -15.43 17.98
CA PRO A 13 -1.51 -15.97 18.56
C PRO A 13 -2.69 -15.07 18.21
N VAL A 14 -3.82 -15.67 17.83
CA VAL A 14 -5.09 -14.96 17.70
C VAL A 14 -5.48 -14.47 19.09
N VAL A 15 -5.43 -13.18 19.32
CA VAL A 15 -5.91 -12.55 20.56
C VAL A 15 -7.44 -12.60 20.49
N ILE A 16 -8.07 -13.20 21.50
CA ILE A 16 -9.52 -13.23 21.65
C ILE A 16 -9.87 -12.15 22.67
N ASP A 17 -10.76 -11.24 22.32
CA ASP A 17 -11.34 -10.31 23.28
C ASP A 17 -12.21 -11.08 24.26
N GLU A 18 -11.76 -11.21 25.50
CA GLU A 18 -12.44 -11.95 26.56
C GLU A 18 -13.85 -11.38 26.88
N SER A 19 -14.14 -10.14 26.53
CA SER A 19 -15.44 -9.50 26.76
C SER A 19 -16.49 -9.80 25.69
N THR A 20 -16.06 -10.06 24.44
CA THR A 20 -16.95 -10.26 23.30
C THR A 20 -16.85 -11.64 22.67
N GLY A 21 -15.84 -12.46 23.02
CA GLY A 21 -15.55 -13.75 22.43
C GLY A 21 -15.21 -13.68 20.92
N ARG A 22 -14.98 -12.48 20.39
CA ARG A 22 -14.63 -12.28 19.00
C ARG A 22 -13.11 -12.29 18.82
N PRO A 23 -12.58 -12.90 17.74
CA PRO A 23 -11.17 -12.76 17.44
C PRO A 23 -10.85 -11.28 17.22
N VAL A 24 -10.08 -10.72 18.13
CA VAL A 24 -9.43 -9.43 17.92
C VAL A 24 -8.35 -9.69 16.88
N GLY A 25 -8.49 -9.17 15.72
CA GLY A 25 -7.68 -9.32 14.53
C GLY A 25 -6.27 -9.91 14.65
N ARG A 26 -5.74 -10.35 13.55
CA ARG A 26 -4.34 -10.76 13.46
C ARG A 26 -3.43 -9.54 13.63
N GLY A 27 -2.42 -9.63 14.50
CA GLY A 27 -1.31 -8.67 14.52
C GLY A 27 -0.48 -8.80 13.25
N VAL A 28 -0.28 -7.68 12.57
CA VAL A 28 0.59 -7.60 11.38
C VAL A 28 1.59 -6.46 11.58
N PRO A 29 2.83 -6.62 11.11
CA PRO A 29 3.78 -5.51 11.12
C PRO A 29 3.18 -4.29 10.44
N PHE A 30 3.32 -3.15 11.06
CA PHE A 30 2.84 -1.88 10.56
C PHE A 30 4.00 -0.91 10.39
N ASP A 31 4.08 -0.28 9.24
CA ASP A 31 5.01 0.79 8.91
C ASP A 31 4.25 1.82 8.06
N GLY A 32 3.76 2.86 8.71
CA GLY A 32 2.94 3.91 8.10
C GLY A 32 3.66 5.24 8.08
N LEU A 33 3.43 6.01 7.03
CA LEU A 33 3.96 7.35 6.85
C LEU A 33 2.80 8.35 6.84
N THR A 34 2.92 9.36 7.68
CA THR A 34 2.10 10.57 7.65
C THR A 34 2.85 11.69 6.93
N GLU A 35 2.40 12.92 7.00
CA GLU A 35 3.09 14.07 6.42
C GLU A 35 4.45 14.33 7.09
N GLU A 36 4.54 14.12 8.40
CA GLU A 36 5.72 14.47 9.21
C GLU A 36 6.36 13.25 9.88
N TRP A 37 5.60 12.17 10.09
CA TRP A 37 6.01 11.07 10.95
C TRP A 37 6.00 9.72 10.24
N ARG A 38 7.00 8.91 10.55
CA ARG A 38 7.01 7.48 10.33
C ARG A 38 6.59 6.78 11.62
N ILE A 39 5.58 5.92 11.53
CA ILE A 39 5.00 5.21 12.66
C ILE A 39 5.15 3.71 12.38
N VAL A 40 5.85 3.01 13.26
CA VAL A 40 6.02 1.56 13.17
C VAL A 40 5.44 0.87 14.40
N GLY A 41 4.97 -0.35 14.23
CA GLY A 41 4.39 -1.12 15.32
C GLY A 41 3.73 -2.40 14.84
N GLU A 42 2.70 -2.84 15.55
CA GLU A 42 1.85 -3.97 15.18
C GLU A 42 0.40 -3.49 15.03
N MET A 43 -0.18 -3.66 13.85
CA MET A 43 -1.57 -3.31 13.54
C MET A 43 -2.46 -4.55 13.71
N HIS A 44 -3.57 -4.42 14.43
CA HIS A 44 -4.51 -5.50 14.66
C HIS A 44 -5.64 -5.45 13.64
N ILE A 45 -5.63 -6.36 12.67
CA ILE A 45 -6.59 -6.37 11.56
C ILE A 45 -7.30 -7.72 11.42
N ALA A 46 -8.58 -7.67 11.04
CA ALA A 46 -9.33 -8.82 10.59
C ALA A 46 -9.33 -8.83 9.04
N GLY A 47 -8.69 -9.85 8.44
CA GLY A 47 -8.63 -9.97 6.98
C GLY A 47 -7.40 -9.31 6.35
N ARG A 48 -7.60 -8.61 5.24
CA ARG A 48 -6.53 -7.97 4.47
C ARG A 48 -6.23 -6.57 4.98
N LEU A 49 -4.96 -6.16 4.86
CA LEU A 49 -4.54 -4.80 5.19
C LEU A 49 -5.34 -3.75 4.40
N SER A 50 -5.49 -3.96 3.08
CA SER A 50 -6.28 -3.06 2.22
C SER A 50 -7.71 -2.88 2.71
N ASP A 51 -8.36 -3.98 3.13
CA ASP A 51 -9.75 -3.94 3.58
C ASP A 51 -9.87 -3.20 4.92
N ALA A 52 -8.90 -3.42 5.82
CA ALA A 52 -8.87 -2.73 7.11
C ALA A 52 -8.71 -1.21 6.93
N LEU A 53 -7.76 -0.78 6.11
CA LEU A 53 -7.53 0.63 5.82
C LEU A 53 -8.72 1.29 5.09
N ASN A 54 -9.38 0.55 4.19
CA ASN A 54 -10.52 1.05 3.39
C ASN A 54 -11.84 1.10 4.16
N ARG A 55 -11.93 0.53 5.37
CA ARG A 55 -13.09 0.74 6.25
C ARG A 55 -13.21 2.17 6.75
N ARG A 56 -12.11 2.94 6.72
CA ARG A 56 -12.04 4.33 7.16
C ARG A 56 -12.36 4.51 8.66
N GLU A 57 -12.13 3.47 9.43
CA GLU A 57 -12.27 3.43 10.88
C GLU A 57 -10.89 3.37 11.52
N ALA A 58 -10.74 3.95 12.71
CA ALA A 58 -9.50 3.88 13.43
C ALA A 58 -9.05 2.43 13.66
N VAL A 59 -7.80 2.13 13.33
CA VAL A 59 -7.23 0.78 13.44
C VAL A 59 -6.37 0.71 14.71
N THR A 60 -6.61 -0.33 15.51
CA THR A 60 -5.84 -0.57 16.72
C THR A 60 -4.40 -0.93 16.40
N ILE A 61 -3.45 -0.31 17.08
CA ILE A 61 -2.01 -0.57 16.97
C ILE A 61 -1.41 -0.78 18.36
N SER A 62 -0.31 -1.54 18.41
CA SER A 62 0.48 -1.77 19.61
C SER A 62 1.98 -1.71 19.31
N ASP A 63 2.80 -1.70 20.38
CA ASP A 63 4.26 -1.65 20.28
C ASP A 63 4.74 -0.49 19.39
N VAL A 64 4.09 0.67 19.53
CA VAL A 64 4.24 1.80 18.62
C VAL A 64 5.52 2.55 18.90
N ARG A 65 6.26 2.80 17.84
CA ARG A 65 7.41 3.71 17.81
C ARG A 65 7.26 4.68 16.64
N TRP A 66 7.76 5.86 16.78
CA TRP A 66 7.72 6.91 15.78
C TRP A 66 9.04 7.63 15.63
N ALA A 67 9.24 8.23 14.48
CA ALA A 67 10.36 9.13 14.16
C ALA A 67 9.90 10.15 13.11
N PRO A 68 10.59 11.29 12.97
CA PRO A 68 10.40 12.14 11.81
C PRO A 68 10.60 11.36 10.50
N VAL A 69 9.80 11.69 9.50
CA VAL A 69 9.78 10.95 8.23
C VAL A 69 11.07 11.12 7.43
N ASP A 70 11.78 12.22 7.67
CA ASP A 70 13.07 12.54 7.02
C ASP A 70 14.26 11.73 7.59
N GLY A 71 14.01 10.91 8.62
CA GLY A 71 15.05 10.09 9.24
C GLY A 71 16.04 10.89 10.10
N SER A 72 15.70 12.13 10.48
CA SER A 72 16.55 13.00 11.29
C SER A 72 16.78 12.47 12.72
N ASP A 73 15.85 11.65 13.22
CA ASP A 73 15.90 11.06 14.54
C ASP A 73 15.66 9.55 14.54
N GLU A 74 16.10 8.87 15.61
CA GLU A 74 15.83 7.45 15.82
C GLU A 74 14.37 7.23 16.26
N LEU A 75 13.87 6.01 16.03
CA LEU A 75 12.54 5.58 16.47
C LEU A 75 12.42 5.61 18.00
N SER A 76 11.54 6.44 18.52
CA SER A 76 11.21 6.59 19.93
C SER A 76 9.88 5.91 20.26
N GLU A 77 9.69 5.46 21.50
CA GLU A 77 8.43 4.86 21.94
C GLU A 77 7.29 5.89 21.95
N ALA A 78 6.14 5.47 21.40
CA ALA A 78 4.89 6.24 21.41
C ALA A 78 3.83 5.55 22.29
N SER A 79 4.12 5.43 23.58
CA SER A 79 3.34 4.63 24.54
C SER A 79 1.87 5.05 24.69
N GLY A 80 1.50 6.25 24.27
CA GLY A 80 0.13 6.75 24.31
C GLY A 80 -0.70 6.45 23.06
N LEU A 81 -0.07 6.07 21.96
CA LEU A 81 -0.73 5.85 20.67
C LEU A 81 -1.22 4.40 20.58
N LYS A 82 -2.54 4.20 20.65
CA LYS A 82 -3.20 2.88 20.64
C LYS A 82 -4.04 2.62 19.39
N ALA A 83 -4.31 3.63 18.62
CA ALA A 83 -5.04 3.53 17.36
C ALA A 83 -4.55 4.62 16.42
N ILE A 84 -4.68 4.35 15.12
CA ILE A 84 -4.36 5.30 14.06
C ILE A 84 -5.58 5.49 13.17
N ASP A 85 -5.85 6.72 12.79
CA ASP A 85 -6.87 7.03 11.81
C ASP A 85 -6.27 6.82 10.41
N PRO A 86 -6.88 5.98 9.55
CA PRO A 86 -6.43 5.83 8.18
C PRO A 86 -6.36 7.14 7.38
N TYR A 87 -7.14 8.15 7.75
CA TYR A 87 -7.09 9.47 7.11
C TYR A 87 -5.77 10.21 7.33
N ASP A 88 -5.06 9.93 8.43
CA ASP A 88 -3.77 10.56 8.74
C ASP A 88 -2.61 9.89 8.00
N LEU A 89 -2.83 8.68 7.45
CA LEU A 89 -1.83 7.92 6.74
C LEU A 89 -1.78 8.30 5.26
N ILE A 90 -0.59 8.60 4.77
CA ILE A 90 -0.33 8.85 3.34
C ILE A 90 0.09 7.56 2.66
N LEU A 91 1.06 6.84 3.25
CA LEU A 91 1.58 5.57 2.76
C LEU A 91 1.57 4.52 3.88
N VAL A 92 1.34 3.25 3.53
CA VAL A 92 1.58 2.12 4.43
C VAL A 92 2.39 1.08 3.68
N MET A 93 3.57 0.76 4.23
CA MET A 93 4.48 -0.24 3.67
C MET A 93 3.95 -1.64 3.96
N ALA A 94 3.84 -2.48 2.95
CA ALA A 94 3.31 -3.83 3.04
C ALA A 94 4.31 -4.84 2.48
N GLY A 95 4.82 -5.69 3.36
CA GLY A 95 5.66 -6.83 2.99
C GLY A 95 4.90 -8.14 3.07
N ALA A 96 5.58 -9.26 2.79
CA ALA A 96 5.01 -10.60 2.81
C ALA A 96 4.29 -10.95 4.13
N ALA A 97 4.76 -10.41 5.26
CA ALA A 97 4.16 -10.64 6.58
C ALA A 97 2.79 -9.96 6.77
N THR A 98 2.48 -8.94 5.98
CA THR A 98 1.18 -8.23 6.01
C THR A 98 0.13 -8.88 5.13
N LEU A 99 0.55 -9.74 4.19
CA LEU A 99 -0.36 -10.43 3.28
C LEU A 99 -1.05 -11.58 4.02
N PRO A 100 -2.37 -11.79 3.81
CA PRO A 100 -3.05 -12.96 4.36
C PRO A 100 -2.48 -14.22 3.70
N PRO A 101 -2.31 -15.32 4.46
CA PRO A 101 -1.97 -16.60 3.87
C PRO A 101 -3.15 -17.05 2.99
N LEU A 102 -2.98 -17.00 1.68
CA LEU A 102 -3.99 -17.49 0.73
C LEU A 102 -3.70 -18.95 0.39
N THR A 103 -4.72 -19.80 0.40
CA THR A 103 -4.67 -21.12 -0.20
C THR A 103 -4.53 -21.02 -1.72
N ASP A 104 -4.02 -22.06 -2.38
CA ASP A 104 -3.87 -22.06 -3.84
C ASP A 104 -5.23 -21.95 -4.57
N ALA A 105 -6.30 -22.46 -3.97
CA ALA A 105 -7.66 -22.31 -4.48
C ALA A 105 -8.12 -20.85 -4.43
N GLU A 106 -7.87 -20.15 -3.34
CA GLU A 106 -8.17 -18.72 -3.21
C GLU A 106 -7.32 -17.88 -4.16
N ARG A 107 -6.02 -18.17 -4.30
CA ARG A 107 -5.15 -17.52 -5.28
C ARG A 107 -5.68 -17.67 -6.70
N THR A 108 -6.22 -18.84 -7.04
CA THR A 108 -6.79 -19.11 -8.37
C THR A 108 -8.12 -18.36 -8.55
N ALA A 109 -8.99 -18.36 -7.53
CA ALA A 109 -10.27 -17.65 -7.57
C ALA A 109 -10.09 -16.12 -7.67
N TYR A 110 -9.02 -15.58 -7.09
CA TYR A 110 -8.70 -14.14 -7.16
C TYR A 110 -7.92 -13.73 -8.42
N LYS A 111 -7.60 -14.66 -9.32
CA LYS A 111 -7.03 -14.35 -10.65
C LYS A 111 -8.09 -13.69 -11.56
N VAL A 112 -8.60 -12.56 -11.16
CA VAL A 112 -9.26 -11.65 -12.09
C VAL A 112 -8.17 -11.13 -13.03
N HIS A 113 -8.42 -11.21 -14.34
CA HIS A 113 -7.51 -10.62 -15.32
C HIS A 113 -7.46 -9.10 -15.11
N LYS A 114 -6.43 -8.66 -14.39
CA LYS A 114 -6.11 -7.24 -14.24
C LYS A 114 -4.92 -6.91 -15.14
N ILE A 115 -4.92 -5.70 -15.66
CA ILE A 115 -3.86 -5.19 -16.52
C ILE A 115 -2.88 -4.44 -15.63
N PRO A 116 -1.57 -4.77 -15.67
CA PRO A 116 -0.54 -4.03 -14.95
C PRO A 116 -0.20 -2.73 -15.69
N TYR A 117 -0.01 -1.66 -14.92
CA TYR A 117 0.48 -0.37 -15.37
C TYR A 117 1.62 0.07 -14.46
N ASP A 118 2.79 0.35 -15.02
CA ASP A 118 3.87 0.97 -14.28
C ASP A 118 3.63 2.45 -14.17
N VAL A 119 3.66 2.95 -12.93
CA VAL A 119 3.25 4.32 -12.61
C VAL A 119 4.23 4.99 -11.66
N ALA A 120 4.35 6.31 -11.80
CA ALA A 120 4.85 7.21 -10.79
C ALA A 120 3.68 8.00 -10.23
N LEU A 121 3.49 7.93 -8.91
CA LEU A 121 2.41 8.60 -8.18
C LEU A 121 2.99 9.74 -7.36
N GLU A 122 2.46 10.94 -7.54
CA GLU A 122 2.78 12.12 -6.73
C GLU A 122 1.81 12.19 -5.55
N VAL A 123 2.34 11.95 -4.36
CA VAL A 123 1.60 11.85 -3.09
C VAL A 123 2.30 12.69 -2.02
N PRO A 124 2.32 14.04 -2.17
CA PRO A 124 3.15 14.89 -1.34
C PRO A 124 3.04 14.60 0.16
N PRO A 125 4.21 14.60 0.88
CA PRO A 125 5.54 14.96 0.43
C PRO A 125 6.29 13.83 -0.33
N PHE A 126 5.63 12.70 -0.58
CA PHE A 126 6.21 11.51 -1.17
C PHE A 126 5.97 11.40 -2.67
N ARG A 127 6.81 10.57 -3.30
CA ARG A 127 6.59 9.99 -4.62
C ARG A 127 6.70 8.47 -4.52
N VAL A 128 5.80 7.74 -5.18
CA VAL A 128 5.80 6.28 -5.21
C VAL A 128 5.91 5.79 -6.64
N ILE A 129 6.85 4.89 -6.90
CA ILE A 129 7.06 4.24 -8.20
C ILE A 129 6.79 2.76 -8.05
N GLY A 130 5.96 2.18 -8.92
CA GLY A 130 5.62 0.76 -8.87
C GLY A 130 4.54 0.40 -9.86
N THR A 131 3.93 -0.77 -9.70
CA THR A 131 2.92 -1.31 -10.62
C THR A 131 1.54 -1.32 -9.96
N VAL A 132 0.54 -0.76 -10.63
CA VAL A 132 -0.88 -0.86 -10.27
C VAL A 132 -1.59 -1.86 -11.18
N TYR A 133 -2.53 -2.62 -10.61
CA TYR A 133 -3.30 -3.62 -11.35
C TYR A 133 -4.75 -3.17 -11.47
N LEU A 134 -5.19 -2.83 -12.67
CA LEU A 134 -6.52 -2.30 -12.94
C LEU A 134 -7.38 -3.29 -13.74
N HIS A 135 -8.70 -3.16 -13.64
CA HIS A 135 -9.61 -3.93 -14.48
C HIS A 135 -9.48 -3.53 -15.95
N PRO A 136 -9.70 -4.47 -16.90
CA PRO A 136 -9.72 -4.16 -18.32
C PRO A 136 -10.67 -3.00 -18.62
N GLY A 137 -10.19 -2.02 -19.39
CA GLY A 137 -10.95 -0.81 -19.71
C GLY A 137 -10.91 0.30 -18.66
N SER A 138 -10.19 0.08 -17.55
CA SER A 138 -9.88 1.16 -16.59
C SER A 138 -8.56 1.83 -16.97
N GLU A 139 -8.55 3.14 -16.97
CA GLU A 139 -7.36 3.96 -17.18
C GLU A 139 -6.70 4.28 -15.84
N PRO A 140 -5.35 4.37 -15.77
CA PRO A 140 -4.64 4.72 -14.54
C PRO A 140 -5.07 6.05 -13.93
N GLU A 141 -5.47 7.02 -14.76
CA GLU A 141 -5.96 8.34 -14.35
C GLU A 141 -7.19 8.26 -13.43
N ARG A 142 -7.98 7.17 -13.47
CA ARG A 142 -9.07 6.92 -12.53
C ARG A 142 -8.61 6.73 -11.09
N LEU A 143 -7.32 6.50 -10.85
CA LEU A 143 -6.77 6.51 -9.50
C LEU A 143 -6.89 7.90 -8.83
N LEU A 144 -6.98 8.96 -9.62
CA LEU A 144 -7.24 10.32 -9.12
C LEU A 144 -8.70 10.52 -8.68
N ASP A 145 -9.61 9.65 -9.09
CA ASP A 145 -11.01 9.68 -8.64
C ASP A 145 -11.12 9.14 -7.19
N ARG A 146 -11.60 9.97 -6.28
CA ARG A 146 -11.70 9.69 -4.84
C ARG A 146 -12.98 8.96 -4.44
N ALA A 147 -13.81 8.55 -5.40
CA ALA A 147 -15.16 8.04 -5.13
C ALA A 147 -15.19 6.62 -4.55
N THR A 148 -14.11 5.85 -4.67
CA THR A 148 -14.09 4.43 -4.32
C THR A 148 -13.22 4.13 -3.10
N GLU A 149 -12.16 3.35 -3.27
CA GLU A 149 -11.24 2.95 -2.21
C GLU A 149 -10.34 4.11 -1.79
N MET A 150 -10.09 4.26 -0.50
CA MET A 150 -9.18 5.26 0.02
C MET A 150 -7.73 4.86 -0.22
N PHE A 151 -7.39 3.58 0.02
CA PHE A 151 -6.06 3.05 -0.20
C PHE A 151 -6.02 2.13 -1.42
N VAL A 152 -5.00 2.34 -2.25
CA VAL A 152 -4.71 1.53 -3.45
C VAL A 152 -3.36 0.86 -3.29
N PRO A 153 -3.23 -0.46 -3.55
CA PRO A 153 -1.95 -1.15 -3.54
C PRO A 153 -1.15 -0.80 -4.80
N VAL A 154 0.10 -0.42 -4.60
CA VAL A 154 1.13 -0.31 -5.64
C VAL A 154 2.15 -1.40 -5.37
N VAL A 155 2.28 -2.35 -6.29
CA VAL A 155 3.07 -3.58 -6.12
C VAL A 155 4.49 -3.39 -6.63
N GLY A 156 5.46 -4.05 -5.98
CA GLY A 156 6.87 -3.92 -6.28
C GLY A 156 7.27 -2.44 -6.27
N ALA A 157 6.95 -1.75 -5.17
CA ALA A 157 6.97 -0.31 -5.13
C ALA A 157 8.13 0.25 -4.31
N THR A 158 8.59 1.43 -4.70
CA THR A 158 9.61 2.21 -3.99
C THR A 158 9.03 3.59 -3.69
N ALA A 159 9.19 4.05 -2.45
CA ALA A 159 8.81 5.38 -2.03
C ALA A 159 10.02 6.31 -1.94
N TYR A 160 9.80 7.59 -2.19
CA TYR A 160 10.79 8.64 -2.13
C TYR A 160 10.26 9.83 -1.33
N LEU A 161 11.13 10.48 -0.56
CA LEU A 161 10.91 11.79 0.04
C LEU A 161 11.85 12.78 -0.67
N GLY A 162 11.32 13.65 -1.51
CA GLY A 162 12.14 14.38 -2.48
C GLY A 162 12.90 13.43 -3.40
N ASP A 163 14.23 13.52 -3.40
CA ASP A 163 15.11 12.61 -4.17
C ASP A 163 15.65 11.44 -3.34
N GLN A 164 15.35 11.39 -2.05
CA GLN A 164 15.81 10.33 -1.16
C GLN A 164 14.87 9.15 -1.19
N GLN A 165 15.40 7.97 -1.53
CA GLN A 165 14.67 6.71 -1.44
C GLN A 165 14.43 6.30 0.01
N LEU A 166 13.18 5.97 0.35
CA LEU A 166 12.78 5.51 1.68
C LEU A 166 12.81 3.97 1.74
N GLY A 167 13.95 3.43 2.14
CA GLY A 167 14.16 1.99 2.27
C GLY A 167 14.36 1.27 0.94
N GLU A 168 14.10 -0.04 0.93
CA GLU A 168 14.19 -0.92 -0.25
C GLU A 168 12.85 -1.00 -0.99
N GLU A 169 12.86 -1.65 -2.17
CA GLU A 169 11.63 -1.99 -2.88
C GLU A 169 10.74 -2.89 -2.00
N MET A 170 9.48 -2.51 -1.86
CA MET A 170 8.48 -3.22 -1.05
C MET A 170 7.60 -4.09 -1.94
N ASP A 171 7.13 -5.24 -1.39
CA ASP A 171 6.15 -6.10 -2.09
C ASP A 171 4.92 -5.29 -2.51
N ALA A 172 4.46 -4.39 -1.64
CA ALA A 172 3.44 -3.39 -1.96
C ALA A 172 3.56 -2.16 -1.06
N ILE A 173 3.12 -1.02 -1.57
CA ILE A 173 2.86 0.19 -0.79
C ILE A 173 1.38 0.53 -0.95
N MET A 174 0.66 0.65 0.16
CA MET A 174 -0.72 1.12 0.17
C MET A 174 -0.70 2.66 0.11
N VAL A 175 -1.19 3.23 -0.97
CA VAL A 175 -1.19 4.68 -1.22
C VAL A 175 -2.57 5.25 -0.95
N ASN A 176 -2.65 6.26 -0.08
CA ASN A 176 -3.88 6.97 0.20
C ASN A 176 -4.22 7.94 -0.94
N ARG A 177 -5.31 7.67 -1.66
CA ARG A 177 -5.76 8.46 -2.82
C ARG A 177 -6.17 9.89 -2.48
N PHE A 178 -6.51 10.19 -1.23
CA PHE A 178 -6.85 11.55 -0.84
C PHE A 178 -5.64 12.49 -0.92
N TYR A 179 -4.43 11.94 -0.78
CA TYR A 179 -3.18 12.69 -0.94
C TYR A 179 -2.63 12.64 -2.38
N LEU A 180 -3.18 11.79 -3.25
CA LEU A 180 -2.73 11.67 -4.64
C LEU A 180 -3.01 12.97 -5.41
N ARG A 181 -1.97 13.58 -5.98
CA ARG A 181 -2.02 14.84 -6.72
C ARG A 181 -1.71 14.68 -8.19
N GLY A 182 -0.93 13.67 -8.54
CA GLY A 182 -0.53 13.39 -9.91
C GLY A 182 -0.24 11.94 -10.14
N LEU A 183 -0.35 11.54 -11.39
CA LEU A 183 -0.02 10.21 -11.87
C LEU A 183 0.63 10.33 -13.24
N ALA A 184 1.71 9.59 -13.46
CA ALA A 184 2.29 9.40 -14.77
C ALA A 184 2.50 7.91 -15.02
N GLN A 185 2.13 7.42 -16.19
CA GLN A 185 2.60 6.11 -16.66
C GLN A 185 4.08 6.24 -17.03
N ILE A 186 4.87 5.26 -16.66
CA ILE A 186 6.31 5.26 -16.90
C ILE A 186 6.74 3.93 -17.51
N ASP A 187 7.85 3.95 -18.25
CA ASP A 187 8.63 2.74 -18.51
C ASP A 187 9.56 2.52 -17.30
N ARG A 188 9.29 1.47 -16.54
CA ARG A 188 10.03 1.17 -15.31
C ARG A 188 11.53 0.91 -15.55
N ARG A 189 11.88 0.46 -16.76
CA ARG A 189 13.26 0.19 -17.15
C ARG A 189 14.06 1.47 -17.41
N THR A 190 13.43 2.48 -18.00
CA THR A 190 14.08 3.76 -18.34
C THR A 190 13.78 4.86 -17.33
N GLY A 191 12.68 4.74 -16.58
CA GLY A 191 12.14 5.79 -15.70
C GLY A 191 11.49 6.93 -16.47
N GLU A 192 11.47 6.87 -17.78
CA GLU A 192 10.86 7.89 -18.63
C GLU A 192 9.34 7.76 -18.66
N ARG A 193 8.67 8.89 -18.86
CA ARG A 193 7.22 8.90 -19.05
C ARG A 193 6.86 8.11 -20.29
N ALA A 194 5.98 7.12 -20.13
CA ALA A 194 5.45 6.37 -21.27
C ALA A 194 4.56 7.31 -22.09
N GLU A 195 4.93 7.58 -23.33
CA GLU A 195 4.06 8.32 -24.25
C GLU A 195 2.92 7.39 -24.71
N PRO A 196 1.65 7.81 -24.57
CA PRO A 196 0.54 7.06 -25.15
C PRO A 196 0.74 6.99 -26.67
N LEU A 197 0.77 5.77 -27.21
CA LEU A 197 0.79 5.60 -28.66
C LEU A 197 -0.49 6.24 -29.23
N PRO A 198 -0.39 7.08 -30.28
CA PRO A 198 -1.56 7.71 -30.87
C PRO A 198 -2.61 6.65 -31.26
N GLY A 199 -3.78 6.69 -30.64
CA GLY A 199 -4.92 5.84 -30.96
C GLY A 199 -4.99 4.46 -30.29
N ALA A 200 -4.06 4.10 -29.39
CA ALA A 200 -4.17 2.88 -28.59
C ALA A 200 -4.05 3.21 -27.10
N PRO A 201 -4.99 2.75 -26.23
CA PRO A 201 -4.78 2.80 -24.80
C PRO A 201 -3.58 1.91 -24.47
N LEU A 202 -2.58 2.43 -23.74
CA LEU A 202 -1.47 1.64 -23.23
C LEU A 202 -2.04 0.49 -22.39
N GLY A 203 -1.90 -0.76 -22.85
CA GLY A 203 -2.38 -1.97 -22.18
C GLY A 203 -3.82 -2.40 -22.48
N GLY A 204 -4.53 -1.76 -23.39
CA GLY A 204 -5.88 -2.17 -23.83
C GLY A 204 -5.90 -2.72 -25.26
N ILE A 205 -6.58 -3.87 -25.47
CA ILE A 205 -6.96 -4.29 -26.83
C ILE A 205 -8.01 -3.29 -27.31
N SER A 206 -7.71 -2.51 -28.33
CA SER A 206 -8.68 -1.62 -28.97
C SER A 206 -9.90 -2.42 -29.42
N TRP A 207 -11.10 -1.97 -29.00
CA TRP A 207 -12.37 -2.55 -29.45
C TRP A 207 -12.59 -2.44 -30.97
N GLN A 208 -11.78 -1.62 -31.65
CA GLN A 208 -11.85 -1.43 -33.11
C GLN A 208 -11.26 -2.61 -33.89
N ASP A 209 -10.48 -3.51 -33.26
CA ASP A 209 -9.89 -4.67 -33.94
C ASP A 209 -10.83 -5.90 -33.99
N ARG A 210 -12.06 -5.82 -33.46
CA ARG A 210 -13.06 -6.91 -33.46
C ARG A 210 -14.03 -6.90 -34.64
N SER A 211 -13.85 -6.01 -35.60
CA SER A 211 -14.75 -5.86 -36.76
C SER A 211 -14.08 -6.18 -38.10
N ARG A 212 -13.21 -7.19 -38.13
CA ARG A 212 -12.73 -7.80 -39.35
C ARG A 212 -12.81 -9.30 -39.30
#